data_b684df2d803a1eda0c36268173b7750b
#
_entry.id   b684df2d803a1eda0c36268173b7750b
#
_cell.length_a   1.000
_cell.length_b   1.000
_cell.length_c   1.000
_cell.angle_alpha   90.00
_cell.angle_beta   90.00
_cell.angle_gamma   90.00
#
_symmetry.space_group_name_H-M   'P 1'
#
loop_
_entity.id
_entity.type
_entity.pdbx_description
1 polymer ?
#
loop_
_entity_poly.entity_id
_entity_poly.type
_entity_poly.pdbx_seq_one_letter_code
_entity_poly.pdbx_strand_id
1 'polypeptide(L)'
;MGSEERTIQTLGIIGAGRLGTVLARLAASAGYQVIVAGSGAPALIAPAMRAIGASAGTISMIAAEADAVILALPLGRYRMLPAEQLHGAVVIDAMNYWWGSDGIRDDLSDPRTSTSELVQAHLVGARVIKALSHMGYQDLEDEARPVGSAGRKAIAIAGDDPVDVALVAALVNDLGFDPVMAGPLSAGIMLEPGAEAFGADVDEAQLREMLERFPTSQRGIIVARARGELPL
;
A
#
# COMPACT_ATOMS: atom_id res chain seq x y z
N MET A 1 -24.05 20.10 8.25
CA MET A 1 -22.61 20.20 8.51
C MET A 1 -21.97 19.51 7.34
N GLY A 2 -21.35 20.27 6.42
CA GLY A 2 -20.63 19.68 5.30
C GLY A 2 -19.44 18.90 5.83
N SER A 3 -19.31 17.64 5.45
CA SER A 3 -18.07 16.90 5.62
C SER A 3 -16.98 17.64 4.83
N GLU A 4 -16.04 18.28 5.50
CA GLU A 4 -14.82 18.72 4.83
C GLU A 4 -14.24 17.49 4.11
N GLU A 5 -14.16 17.59 2.80
CA GLU A 5 -13.59 16.54 1.96
C GLU A 5 -12.10 16.42 2.35
N ARG A 6 -11.74 15.31 2.99
CA ARG A 6 -10.36 15.06 3.41
C ARG A 6 -9.52 14.93 2.16
N THR A 7 -8.47 15.74 2.04
CA THR A 7 -7.53 15.69 0.92
C THR A 7 -6.11 15.47 1.46
N ILE A 8 -5.29 14.73 0.72
CA ILE A 8 -3.87 14.60 1.01
C ILE A 8 -3.15 15.79 0.34
N GLN A 9 -2.34 16.50 1.10
CA GLN A 9 -1.41 17.51 0.60
C GLN A 9 0.03 17.06 0.85
N THR A 10 0.29 16.54 2.05
CA THR A 10 1.60 16.01 2.44
C THR A 10 1.53 14.50 2.58
N LEU A 11 2.37 13.80 1.83
CA LEU A 11 2.49 12.35 1.85
C LEU A 11 3.81 11.94 2.53
N GLY A 12 3.70 11.15 3.59
CA GLY A 12 4.85 10.52 4.22
C GLY A 12 5.14 9.15 3.59
N ILE A 13 6.41 8.81 3.39
CA ILE A 13 6.81 7.48 2.93
C ILE A 13 7.85 6.92 3.87
N ILE A 14 7.55 5.80 4.52
CA ILE A 14 8.50 5.08 5.38
C ILE A 14 9.10 3.92 4.59
N GLY A 15 10.35 4.12 4.18
CA GLY A 15 11.10 3.20 3.31
C GLY A 15 11.66 3.93 2.09
N ALA A 16 12.99 4.13 2.03
CA ALA A 16 13.70 4.76 0.92
C ALA A 16 14.34 3.71 -0.03
N GLY A 17 13.71 2.54 -0.15
CA GLY A 17 14.09 1.50 -1.11
C GLY A 17 13.54 1.78 -2.52
N ARG A 18 13.62 0.79 -3.41
CA ARG A 18 13.16 0.91 -4.81
C ARG A 18 11.69 1.35 -4.88
N LEU A 19 10.79 0.63 -4.22
CA LEU A 19 9.36 0.95 -4.20
C LEU A 19 9.11 2.35 -3.63
N GLY A 20 9.66 2.66 -2.45
CA GLY A 20 9.44 3.96 -1.81
C GLY A 20 9.99 5.13 -2.64
N THR A 21 11.10 4.94 -3.37
CA THR A 21 11.65 5.97 -4.28
C THR A 21 10.75 6.19 -5.49
N VAL A 22 10.20 5.12 -6.09
CA VAL A 22 9.25 5.22 -7.21
C VAL A 22 7.98 5.93 -6.76
N LEU A 23 7.38 5.51 -5.64
CA LEU A 23 6.17 6.14 -5.11
C LEU A 23 6.41 7.61 -4.74
N ALA A 24 7.57 7.95 -4.18
CA ALA A 24 7.94 9.34 -3.89
C ALA A 24 8.03 10.20 -5.16
N ARG A 25 8.60 9.66 -6.25
CA ARG A 25 8.69 10.35 -7.54
C ARG A 25 7.32 10.58 -8.16
N LEU A 26 6.48 9.55 -8.19
CA LEU A 26 5.12 9.64 -8.71
C LEU A 26 4.30 10.67 -7.93
N ALA A 27 4.35 10.63 -6.59
CA ALA A 27 3.63 11.56 -5.75
C ALA A 27 4.12 13.01 -5.92
N ALA A 28 5.44 13.23 -5.97
CA ALA A 28 6.00 14.56 -6.23
C ALA A 28 5.61 15.07 -7.63
N SER A 29 5.60 14.21 -8.64
CA SER A 29 5.15 14.55 -10.00
C SER A 29 3.66 14.88 -10.06
N ALA A 30 2.84 14.26 -9.21
CA ALA A 30 1.41 14.56 -9.05
C ALA A 30 1.13 15.83 -8.22
N GLY A 31 2.17 16.48 -7.67
CA GLY A 31 2.07 17.76 -6.95
C GLY A 31 1.99 17.64 -5.43
N TYR A 32 2.10 16.45 -4.86
CA TYR A 32 2.15 16.26 -3.40
C TYR A 32 3.45 16.75 -2.79
N GLN A 33 3.38 17.28 -1.57
CA GLN A 33 4.56 17.43 -0.73
C GLN A 33 4.95 16.05 -0.20
N VAL A 34 6.19 15.62 -0.42
CA VAL A 34 6.62 14.25 -0.07
C VAL A 34 7.77 14.29 0.93
N ILE A 35 7.60 13.57 2.04
CA ILE A 35 8.63 13.37 3.06
C ILE A 35 8.98 11.87 3.10
N VAL A 36 10.25 11.53 2.90
CA VAL A 36 10.71 10.13 2.89
C VAL A 36 11.63 9.86 4.08
N ALA A 37 11.30 8.83 4.86
CA ALA A 37 12.16 8.32 5.93
C ALA A 37 12.83 7.02 5.50
N GLY A 38 14.15 6.98 5.56
CA GLY A 38 14.94 5.76 5.37
C GLY A 38 15.31 5.07 6.70
N SER A 39 16.10 4.02 6.64
CA SER A 39 16.59 3.29 7.83
C SER A 39 17.73 3.99 8.57
N GLY A 40 18.29 5.07 8.00
CA GLY A 40 19.39 5.83 8.56
C GLY A 40 19.07 7.32 8.70
N ALA A 41 20.09 8.12 9.00
CA ALA A 41 19.94 9.57 9.10
C ALA A 41 19.42 10.18 7.78
N PRO A 42 18.48 11.15 7.82
CA PRO A 42 17.91 11.78 6.62
C PRO A 42 18.96 12.32 5.65
N ALA A 43 20.09 12.80 6.15
CA ALA A 43 21.19 13.33 5.33
C ALA A 43 21.72 12.30 4.30
N LEU A 44 21.62 11.00 4.58
CA LEU A 44 22.10 9.94 3.68
C LEU A 44 21.27 9.82 2.41
N ILE A 45 19.96 10.09 2.49
CA ILE A 45 19.03 9.98 1.35
C ILE A 45 18.65 11.36 0.78
N ALA A 46 18.98 12.46 1.47
CA ALA A 46 18.54 13.81 1.08
C ALA A 46 18.94 14.22 -0.35
N PRO A 47 20.14 13.90 -0.88
CA PRO A 47 20.47 14.23 -2.27
C PRO A 47 19.57 13.51 -3.28
N ALA A 48 19.31 12.22 -3.05
CA ALA A 48 18.46 11.40 -3.93
C ALA A 48 17.00 11.87 -3.87
N MET A 49 16.48 12.17 -2.69
CA MET A 49 15.09 12.65 -2.53
C MET A 49 14.89 14.02 -3.20
N ARG A 50 15.82 14.95 -3.04
CA ARG A 50 15.75 16.25 -3.74
C ARG A 50 15.75 16.12 -5.26
N ALA A 51 16.49 15.15 -5.79
CA ALA A 51 16.54 14.91 -7.24
C ALA A 51 15.19 14.48 -7.84
N ILE A 52 14.29 13.94 -7.03
CA ILE A 52 12.95 13.51 -7.44
C ILE A 52 11.82 14.42 -6.90
N GLY A 53 12.16 15.60 -6.36
CA GLY A 53 11.18 16.55 -5.86
C GLY A 53 10.63 16.24 -4.45
N ALA A 54 11.26 15.32 -3.72
CA ALA A 54 10.88 14.94 -2.36
C ALA A 54 11.88 15.49 -1.31
N SER A 55 11.49 15.47 -0.05
CA SER A 55 12.33 15.78 1.10
C SER A 55 12.69 14.53 1.89
N ALA A 56 13.86 14.53 2.53
CA ALA A 56 14.26 13.49 3.46
C ALA A 56 13.90 13.92 4.88
N GLY A 57 13.26 13.03 5.64
CA GLY A 57 12.84 13.30 7.01
C GLY A 57 12.99 12.09 7.92
N THR A 58 12.48 12.21 9.11
CA THR A 58 12.34 11.14 10.11
C THR A 58 10.90 10.65 10.16
N ILE A 59 10.67 9.47 10.76
CA ILE A 59 9.29 8.98 11.00
C ILE A 59 8.51 9.98 11.88
N SER A 60 9.17 10.62 12.86
CA SER A 60 8.52 11.63 13.70
C SER A 60 8.09 12.89 12.92
N MET A 61 8.86 13.32 11.93
CA MET A 61 8.43 14.41 11.03
C MET A 61 7.23 13.97 10.18
N ILE A 62 7.29 12.77 9.60
CA ILE A 62 6.16 12.19 8.84
C ILE A 62 4.90 12.15 9.72
N ALA A 63 5.00 11.62 10.93
CA ALA A 63 3.88 11.52 11.85
C ALA A 63 3.27 12.87 12.24
N ALA A 64 4.08 13.94 12.27
CA ALA A 64 3.63 15.29 12.62
C ALA A 64 3.05 16.08 11.44
N GLU A 65 3.49 15.81 10.21
CA GLU A 65 3.25 16.69 9.06
C GLU A 65 2.44 16.01 7.94
N ALA A 66 2.42 14.67 7.87
CA ALA A 66 1.79 13.97 6.76
C ALA A 66 0.29 13.73 6.99
N ASP A 67 -0.52 13.93 5.95
CA ASP A 67 -1.96 13.62 5.94
C ASP A 67 -2.20 12.11 5.76
N ALA A 68 -1.28 11.42 5.07
CA ALA A 68 -1.27 9.97 4.91
C ALA A 68 0.17 9.44 4.84
N VAL A 69 0.37 8.17 5.21
CA VAL A 69 1.69 7.54 5.30
C VAL A 69 1.72 6.26 4.49
N ILE A 70 2.64 6.13 3.53
CA ILE A 70 2.89 4.87 2.82
C ILE A 70 3.99 4.08 3.51
N LEU A 71 3.76 2.80 3.75
CA LEU A 71 4.75 1.85 4.23
C LEU A 71 5.37 1.11 3.03
N ALA A 72 6.65 1.35 2.77
CA ALA A 72 7.41 0.77 1.66
C ALA A 72 8.73 0.13 2.14
N LEU A 73 8.68 -0.63 3.22
CA LEU A 73 9.80 -1.34 3.84
C LEU A 73 9.59 -2.87 3.72
N PRO A 74 10.62 -3.71 3.96
CA PRO A 74 10.43 -5.15 4.08
C PRO A 74 9.41 -5.47 5.16
N LEU A 75 8.40 -6.29 4.83
CA LEU A 75 7.27 -6.56 5.73
C LEU A 75 7.71 -7.12 7.08
N GLY A 76 8.74 -7.97 7.11
CA GLY A 76 9.30 -8.52 8.35
C GLY A 76 9.72 -7.48 9.39
N ARG A 77 9.82 -6.21 8.99
CA ARG A 77 10.19 -5.07 9.86
C ARG A 77 8.99 -4.28 10.39
N TYR A 78 7.75 -4.64 10.04
CA TYR A 78 6.57 -3.85 10.42
C TYR A 78 6.47 -3.63 11.94
N ARG A 79 6.92 -4.60 12.76
CA ARG A 79 6.92 -4.48 14.24
C ARG A 79 7.90 -3.44 14.79
N MET A 80 8.82 -2.92 13.95
CA MET A 80 9.72 -1.83 14.33
C MET A 80 9.09 -0.43 14.13
N LEU A 81 7.93 -0.36 13.49
CA LEU A 81 7.20 0.89 13.30
C LEU A 81 6.72 1.42 14.65
N PRO A 82 6.89 2.71 14.94
CA PRO A 82 6.48 3.32 16.22
C PRO A 82 4.96 3.54 16.20
N ALA A 83 4.20 2.57 16.71
CA ALA A 83 2.73 2.58 16.66
C ALA A 83 2.12 3.84 17.31
N GLU A 84 2.71 4.31 18.43
CA GLU A 84 2.23 5.52 19.11
C GLU A 84 2.34 6.77 18.24
N GLN A 85 3.42 6.90 17.45
CA GLN A 85 3.59 8.05 16.57
C GLN A 85 2.61 8.03 15.38
N LEU A 86 2.21 6.84 14.92
CA LEU A 86 1.28 6.66 13.80
C LEU A 86 -0.18 6.56 14.23
N HIS A 87 -0.47 6.76 15.53
CA HIS A 87 -1.84 6.77 16.03
C HIS A 87 -2.69 7.83 15.32
N GLY A 88 -3.87 7.46 14.83
CA GLY A 88 -4.77 8.34 14.10
C GLY A 88 -4.40 8.58 12.63
N ALA A 89 -3.23 8.14 12.17
CA ALA A 89 -2.82 8.31 10.78
C ALA A 89 -3.59 7.37 9.83
N VAL A 90 -3.80 7.82 8.59
CA VAL A 90 -4.12 6.94 7.45
C VAL A 90 -2.81 6.32 6.99
N VAL A 91 -2.73 5.00 7.03
CA VAL A 91 -1.52 4.24 6.70
C VAL A 91 -1.78 3.35 5.49
N ILE A 92 -1.08 3.59 4.40
CA ILE A 92 -1.16 2.81 3.17
C ILE A 92 -0.09 1.73 3.22
N ASP A 93 -0.52 0.48 3.35
CA ASP A 93 0.38 -0.67 3.36
C ASP A 93 0.68 -1.13 1.94
N ALA A 94 1.85 -0.74 1.44
CA ALA A 94 2.39 -1.17 0.15
C ALA A 94 3.40 -2.33 0.28
N MET A 95 3.52 -2.92 1.48
CA MET A 95 4.47 -4.00 1.75
C MET A 95 3.94 -5.36 1.28
N ASN A 96 4.86 -6.29 1.03
CA ASN A 96 4.58 -7.70 0.79
C ASN A 96 5.59 -8.57 1.52
N TYR A 97 5.17 -9.78 1.87
CA TYR A 97 6.06 -10.79 2.42
C TYR A 97 6.91 -11.42 1.32
N TRP A 98 8.22 -11.33 1.48
CA TRP A 98 9.20 -12.00 0.63
C TRP A 98 10.18 -12.78 1.48
N TRP A 99 10.10 -14.11 1.46
CA TRP A 99 11.00 -14.98 2.23
C TRP A 99 12.50 -14.67 1.99
N GLY A 100 12.88 -14.18 0.81
CA GLY A 100 14.26 -13.82 0.48
C GLY A 100 14.77 -12.58 1.23
N SER A 101 13.90 -11.63 1.58
CA SER A 101 14.25 -10.42 2.35
C SER A 101 13.85 -10.51 3.83
N ASP A 102 12.74 -11.20 4.13
CA ASP A 102 12.12 -11.23 5.45
C ASP A 102 12.49 -12.51 6.24
N GLY A 103 13.17 -13.48 5.59
CA GLY A 103 13.39 -14.81 6.12
C GLY A 103 12.10 -15.65 6.11
N ILE A 104 12.21 -16.90 6.60
CA ILE A 104 11.06 -17.78 6.74
C ILE A 104 10.25 -17.35 7.97
N ARG A 105 9.00 -16.94 7.76
CA ARG A 105 8.11 -16.37 8.78
C ARG A 105 6.71 -16.98 8.64
N ASP A 106 6.39 -17.94 9.50
CA ASP A 106 5.07 -18.61 9.49
C ASP A 106 3.94 -17.64 9.84
N ASP A 107 4.21 -16.64 10.69
CA ASP A 107 3.26 -15.61 11.06
C ASP A 107 2.86 -14.67 9.90
N LEU A 108 3.71 -14.56 8.87
CA LEU A 108 3.43 -13.75 7.68
C LEU A 108 2.85 -14.55 6.50
N SER A 109 2.69 -15.84 6.66
CA SER A 109 2.16 -16.76 5.63
C SER A 109 0.87 -17.48 6.05
N ASP A 110 0.28 -17.12 7.19
CA ASP A 110 -0.97 -17.71 7.69
C ASP A 110 -2.16 -17.32 6.78
N PRO A 111 -2.82 -18.28 6.11
CA PRO A 111 -3.93 -17.97 5.21
C PRO A 111 -5.20 -17.46 5.92
N ARG A 112 -5.25 -17.50 7.26
CA ARG A 112 -6.38 -16.99 8.03
C ARG A 112 -6.44 -15.48 8.09
N THR A 113 -5.30 -14.80 7.93
CA THR A 113 -5.18 -13.36 8.15
C THR A 113 -4.36 -12.74 7.02
N SER A 114 -4.79 -11.62 6.45
CA SER A 114 -3.95 -10.85 5.55
C SER A 114 -2.78 -10.21 6.30
N THR A 115 -1.68 -9.97 5.61
CA THR A 115 -0.52 -9.30 6.22
C THR A 115 -0.85 -7.88 6.67
N SER A 116 -1.79 -7.19 5.99
CA SER A 116 -2.24 -5.86 6.38
C SER A 116 -3.06 -5.86 7.67
N GLU A 117 -3.81 -6.93 7.96
CA GLU A 117 -4.46 -7.09 9.28
C GLU A 117 -3.42 -7.24 10.40
N LEU A 118 -2.28 -7.89 10.15
CA LEU A 118 -1.18 -7.96 11.12
C LEU A 118 -0.54 -6.58 11.35
N VAL A 119 -0.39 -5.80 10.28
CA VAL A 119 0.08 -4.41 10.37
C VAL A 119 -0.91 -3.56 11.16
N GLN A 120 -2.21 -3.67 10.88
CA GLN A 120 -3.27 -2.98 11.64
C GLN A 120 -3.27 -3.35 13.12
N ALA A 121 -3.11 -4.64 13.43
CA ALA A 121 -3.05 -5.11 14.82
C ALA A 121 -1.83 -4.57 15.58
N HIS A 122 -0.71 -4.33 14.89
CA HIS A 122 0.49 -3.71 15.47
C HIS A 122 0.32 -2.18 15.61
N LEU A 123 -0.20 -1.52 14.59
CA LEU A 123 -0.41 -0.06 14.57
C LEU A 123 -1.77 0.30 15.19
N VAL A 124 -1.91 0.04 16.48
CA VAL A 124 -3.16 0.32 17.21
C VAL A 124 -3.53 1.80 17.09
N GLY A 125 -4.77 2.04 16.62
CA GLY A 125 -5.31 3.39 16.43
C GLY A 125 -4.94 4.05 15.08
N ALA A 126 -4.05 3.49 14.28
CA ALA A 126 -3.91 3.86 12.88
C ALA A 126 -5.07 3.26 12.04
N ARG A 127 -5.27 3.78 10.84
CA ARG A 127 -6.26 3.29 9.86
C ARG A 127 -5.51 2.74 8.66
N VAL A 128 -5.39 1.42 8.61
CA VAL A 128 -4.58 0.75 7.57
C VAL A 128 -5.41 0.44 6.34
N ILE A 129 -4.87 0.80 5.18
CA ILE A 129 -5.41 0.50 3.84
C ILE A 129 -4.36 -0.26 3.05
N LYS A 130 -4.71 -1.40 2.49
CA LYS A 130 -3.83 -2.14 1.56
C LYS A 130 -3.95 -1.55 0.17
N ALA A 131 -2.85 -1.02 -0.38
CA ALA A 131 -2.80 -0.53 -1.76
C ALA A 131 -1.36 -0.46 -2.27
N LEU A 132 -1.16 -0.31 -3.59
CA LEU A 132 0.16 -0.13 -4.24
C LEU A 132 1.12 -1.31 -4.02
N SER A 133 0.60 -2.47 -3.65
CA SER A 133 1.39 -3.63 -3.23
C SER A 133 1.45 -4.75 -4.28
N HIS A 134 0.43 -4.88 -5.13
CA HIS A 134 0.33 -6.01 -6.05
C HIS A 134 1.05 -5.79 -7.39
N MET A 135 1.29 -4.55 -7.80
CA MET A 135 2.04 -4.21 -9.01
C MET A 135 3.53 -4.04 -8.69
N GLY A 136 4.41 -4.46 -9.61
CA GLY A 136 5.85 -4.30 -9.47
C GLY A 136 6.27 -2.83 -9.46
N TYR A 137 7.33 -2.48 -8.74
CA TYR A 137 7.78 -1.08 -8.67
C TYR A 137 8.26 -0.54 -10.04
N GLN A 138 8.73 -1.41 -10.95
CA GLN A 138 9.09 -1.03 -12.32
C GLN A 138 7.83 -0.72 -13.13
N ASP A 139 6.80 -1.54 -13.02
CA ASP A 139 5.53 -1.34 -13.71
C ASP A 139 4.83 -0.07 -13.18
N LEU A 140 4.91 0.20 -11.87
CA LEU A 140 4.43 1.46 -11.28
C LEU A 140 5.15 2.68 -11.88
N GLU A 141 6.46 2.57 -12.15
CA GLU A 141 7.24 3.66 -12.76
C GLU A 141 6.91 3.86 -14.25
N ASP A 142 6.77 2.77 -15.00
CA ASP A 142 6.66 2.80 -16.46
C ASP A 142 5.21 2.99 -16.96
N GLU A 143 4.21 2.56 -16.16
CA GLU A 143 2.81 2.50 -16.57
C GLU A 143 1.91 3.60 -15.99
N ALA A 144 2.45 4.52 -15.17
CA ALA A 144 1.69 5.66 -14.68
C ALA A 144 1.24 6.57 -15.83
N ARG A 145 -0.09 6.80 -15.96
CA ARG A 145 -0.69 7.59 -17.04
C ARG A 145 -1.72 8.58 -16.52
N PRO A 146 -1.87 9.75 -17.18
CA PRO A 146 -2.93 10.71 -16.84
C PRO A 146 -4.33 10.08 -16.93
N VAL A 147 -5.27 10.65 -16.19
CA VAL A 147 -6.69 10.27 -16.22
C VAL A 147 -7.23 10.29 -17.65
N GLY A 148 -7.98 9.26 -18.04
CA GLY A 148 -8.58 9.12 -19.37
C GLY A 148 -7.62 8.65 -20.46
N SER A 149 -6.37 8.34 -20.13
CA SER A 149 -5.42 7.76 -21.09
C SER A 149 -5.80 6.32 -21.45
N ALA A 150 -5.67 5.95 -22.71
CA ALA A 150 -5.84 4.56 -23.14
C ALA A 150 -4.76 3.66 -22.52
N GLY A 151 -5.16 2.46 -22.12
CA GLY A 151 -4.25 1.46 -21.54
C GLY A 151 -3.79 1.79 -20.12
N ARG A 152 -4.52 2.67 -19.40
CA ARG A 152 -4.26 2.96 -18.01
C ARG A 152 -4.44 1.71 -17.16
N LYS A 153 -3.50 1.46 -16.28
CA LYS A 153 -3.46 0.28 -15.41
C LYS A 153 -4.22 0.53 -14.11
N ALA A 154 -4.61 -0.55 -13.42
CA ALA A 154 -5.40 -0.47 -12.21
C ALA A 154 -4.65 -0.92 -10.97
N ILE A 155 -4.96 -0.28 -9.84
CA ILE A 155 -4.46 -0.63 -8.51
C ILE A 155 -5.63 -1.00 -7.60
N ALA A 156 -5.58 -2.20 -7.02
CA ALA A 156 -6.57 -2.66 -6.06
C ALA A 156 -6.32 -2.09 -4.65
N ILE A 157 -7.42 -1.76 -3.97
CA ILE A 157 -7.45 -1.13 -2.65
C ILE A 157 -8.35 -1.94 -1.73
N ALA A 158 -7.85 -2.33 -0.55
CA ALA A 158 -8.64 -2.97 0.48
C ALA A 158 -8.54 -2.19 1.81
N GLY A 159 -9.68 -1.95 2.44
CA GLY A 159 -9.74 -1.20 3.70
C GLY A 159 -11.14 -1.19 4.29
N ASP A 160 -11.25 -0.92 5.60
CA ASP A 160 -12.51 -1.05 6.34
C ASP A 160 -13.31 0.25 6.40
N ASP A 161 -12.63 1.42 6.40
CA ASP A 161 -13.30 2.72 6.44
C ASP A 161 -13.49 3.27 5.02
N PRO A 162 -14.74 3.49 4.57
CA PRO A 162 -15.01 3.96 3.21
C PRO A 162 -14.47 5.36 2.93
N VAL A 163 -14.31 6.22 3.94
CA VAL A 163 -13.76 7.57 3.77
C VAL A 163 -12.25 7.49 3.52
N ASP A 164 -11.53 6.67 4.28
CA ASP A 164 -10.10 6.46 4.09
C ASP A 164 -9.82 5.71 2.78
N VAL A 165 -10.68 4.74 2.40
CA VAL A 165 -10.58 4.06 1.09
C VAL A 165 -10.77 5.05 -0.06
N ALA A 166 -11.75 5.96 0.02
CA ALA A 166 -11.96 6.99 -0.99
C ALA A 166 -10.77 7.96 -1.08
N LEU A 167 -10.18 8.33 0.06
CA LEU A 167 -8.98 9.17 0.13
C LEU A 167 -7.79 8.51 -0.60
N VAL A 168 -7.57 7.20 -0.34
CA VAL A 168 -6.50 6.44 -1.00
C VAL A 168 -6.80 6.21 -2.49
N ALA A 169 -8.08 6.04 -2.86
CA ALA A 169 -8.49 5.95 -4.26
C ALA A 169 -8.17 7.22 -5.05
N ALA A 170 -8.41 8.39 -4.46
CA ALA A 170 -8.02 9.67 -5.06
C ALA A 170 -6.49 9.74 -5.25
N LEU A 171 -5.71 9.36 -4.24
CA LEU A 171 -4.26 9.28 -4.37
C LEU A 171 -3.83 8.33 -5.50
N VAL A 172 -4.35 7.10 -5.55
CA VAL A 172 -4.06 6.12 -6.62
C VAL A 172 -4.35 6.70 -7.99
N ASN A 173 -5.49 7.39 -8.13
CA ASN A 173 -5.87 8.07 -9.36
C ASN A 173 -4.85 9.14 -9.77
N ASP A 174 -4.41 9.97 -8.83
CA ASP A 174 -3.44 11.04 -9.06
C ASP A 174 -2.03 10.51 -9.37
N LEU A 175 -1.68 9.34 -8.81
CA LEU A 175 -0.44 8.64 -9.13
C LEU A 175 -0.43 8.03 -10.54
N GLY A 176 -1.55 8.02 -11.25
CA GLY A 176 -1.62 7.58 -12.65
C GLY A 176 -2.30 6.22 -12.87
N PHE A 177 -3.09 5.72 -11.92
CA PHE A 177 -3.72 4.39 -11.96
C PHE A 177 -5.22 4.46 -11.69
N ASP A 178 -5.99 3.51 -12.24
CA ASP A 178 -7.41 3.37 -11.95
C ASP A 178 -7.62 2.63 -10.62
N PRO A 179 -8.30 3.24 -9.63
CA PRO A 179 -8.53 2.59 -8.34
C PRO A 179 -9.64 1.52 -8.43
N VAL A 180 -9.36 0.32 -7.94
CA VAL A 180 -10.32 -0.80 -7.85
C VAL A 180 -10.53 -1.20 -6.41
N MET A 181 -11.77 -1.14 -5.91
CA MET A 181 -12.08 -1.54 -4.55
C MET A 181 -12.09 -3.08 -4.45
N ALA A 182 -11.22 -3.65 -3.63
CA ALA A 182 -11.12 -5.10 -3.40
C ALA A 182 -12.00 -5.58 -2.24
N GLY A 183 -12.41 -4.67 -1.35
CA GLY A 183 -13.24 -4.99 -0.18
C GLY A 183 -12.61 -4.56 1.15
N PRO A 184 -13.00 -5.22 2.28
CA PRO A 184 -12.44 -4.91 3.59
C PRO A 184 -10.92 -5.19 3.66
N LEU A 185 -10.25 -4.75 4.72
CA LEU A 185 -8.79 -4.94 4.88
C LEU A 185 -8.38 -6.41 4.79
N SER A 186 -9.23 -7.32 5.26
CA SER A 186 -9.05 -8.78 5.14
C SER A 186 -9.00 -9.28 3.69
N ALA A 187 -9.56 -8.53 2.74
CA ALA A 187 -9.46 -8.82 1.30
C ALA A 187 -8.06 -8.51 0.74
N GLY A 188 -7.21 -7.83 1.51
CA GLY A 188 -5.80 -7.61 1.15
C GLY A 188 -5.04 -8.90 0.81
N ILE A 189 -5.48 -10.04 1.35
CA ILE A 189 -4.91 -11.37 1.01
C ILE A 189 -5.01 -11.72 -0.48
N MET A 190 -5.95 -11.12 -1.21
CA MET A 190 -6.10 -11.28 -2.66
C MET A 190 -5.01 -10.53 -3.46
N LEU A 191 -4.28 -9.62 -2.78
CA LEU A 191 -3.22 -8.78 -3.35
C LEU A 191 -1.82 -9.25 -2.97
N GLU A 192 -1.73 -10.37 -2.26
CA GLU A 192 -0.48 -10.92 -1.72
C GLU A 192 0.11 -11.99 -2.65
N PRO A 193 1.42 -12.32 -2.50
CA PRO A 193 2.07 -13.38 -3.27
C PRO A 193 1.28 -14.69 -3.27
N GLY A 194 1.10 -15.25 -4.46
CA GLY A 194 0.32 -16.47 -4.70
C GLY A 194 -1.15 -16.24 -5.08
N ALA A 195 -1.66 -15.01 -5.03
CA ALA A 195 -2.92 -14.63 -5.65
C ALA A 195 -2.73 -14.21 -7.11
N GLU A 196 -3.77 -14.35 -7.94
CA GLU A 196 -3.72 -14.01 -9.38
C GLU A 196 -3.44 -12.52 -9.63
N ALA A 197 -3.97 -11.64 -8.79
CA ALA A 197 -3.77 -10.20 -8.89
C ALA A 197 -2.33 -9.76 -8.51
N PHE A 198 -1.54 -10.62 -7.85
CA PHE A 198 -0.19 -10.28 -7.47
C PHE A 198 0.76 -10.33 -8.67
N GLY A 199 1.40 -9.21 -8.99
CA GLY A 199 2.23 -9.03 -10.17
C GLY A 199 1.45 -8.69 -11.42
N ALA A 200 0.12 -8.49 -11.32
CA ALA A 200 -0.71 -8.14 -12.46
C ALA A 200 -0.51 -6.67 -12.86
N ASP A 201 -0.25 -6.47 -14.14
CA ASP A 201 -0.16 -5.19 -14.82
C ASP A 201 -1.29 -5.09 -15.87
N VAL A 202 -2.51 -4.86 -15.38
CA VAL A 202 -3.75 -4.98 -16.14
C VAL A 202 -4.66 -3.76 -15.96
N ASP A 203 -5.67 -3.63 -16.81
CA ASP A 203 -6.70 -2.60 -16.69
C ASP A 203 -7.73 -2.90 -15.58
N GLU A 204 -8.62 -1.93 -15.34
CA GLU A 204 -9.65 -2.03 -14.30
C GLU A 204 -10.56 -3.24 -14.47
N ALA A 205 -11.01 -3.55 -15.68
CA ALA A 205 -11.94 -4.65 -15.94
C ALA A 205 -11.29 -6.00 -15.66
N GLN A 206 -10.07 -6.20 -16.13
CA GLN A 206 -9.28 -7.41 -15.92
C GLN A 206 -8.96 -7.60 -14.43
N LEU A 207 -8.58 -6.52 -13.72
CA LEU A 207 -8.31 -6.62 -12.29
C LEU A 207 -9.56 -6.99 -11.48
N ARG A 208 -10.73 -6.41 -11.79
CA ARG A 208 -12.01 -6.80 -11.18
C ARG A 208 -12.31 -8.28 -11.38
N GLU A 209 -12.16 -8.78 -12.60
CA GLU A 209 -12.36 -10.21 -12.89
C GLU A 209 -11.40 -11.12 -12.09
N MET A 210 -10.13 -10.73 -11.90
CA MET A 210 -9.18 -11.48 -11.07
C MET A 210 -9.63 -11.53 -9.61
N LEU A 211 -10.10 -10.41 -9.06
CA LEU A 211 -10.61 -10.34 -7.69
C LEU A 211 -11.88 -11.18 -7.52
N GLU A 212 -12.81 -11.12 -8.47
CA GLU A 212 -14.05 -11.92 -8.46
C GLU A 212 -13.80 -13.43 -8.57
N ARG A 213 -12.76 -13.85 -9.30
CA ARG A 213 -12.37 -15.26 -9.42
C ARG A 213 -11.61 -15.79 -8.21
N PHE A 214 -11.08 -14.91 -7.34
CA PHE A 214 -10.24 -15.33 -6.21
C PHE A 214 -10.88 -16.43 -5.35
N PRO A 215 -12.19 -16.38 -4.95
CA PRO A 215 -12.79 -17.42 -4.11
C PRO A 215 -12.75 -18.83 -4.72
N THR A 216 -12.71 -18.94 -6.03
CA THR A 216 -12.65 -20.21 -6.76
C THR A 216 -11.23 -20.62 -7.15
N SER A 217 -10.25 -19.76 -6.92
CA SER A 217 -8.83 -20.04 -7.16
C SER A 217 -8.28 -21.02 -6.12
N GLN A 218 -7.15 -21.67 -6.43
CA GLN A 218 -6.47 -22.54 -5.47
C GLN A 218 -6.14 -21.79 -4.15
N ARG A 219 -5.64 -20.56 -4.24
CA ARG A 219 -5.33 -19.72 -3.07
C ARG A 219 -6.60 -19.38 -2.29
N GLY A 220 -7.67 -18.98 -2.97
CA GLY A 220 -8.96 -18.63 -2.36
C GLY A 220 -9.57 -19.79 -1.60
N ILE A 221 -9.54 -21.02 -2.17
CA ILE A 221 -10.03 -22.23 -1.50
C ILE A 221 -9.22 -22.53 -0.23
N ILE A 222 -7.88 -22.36 -0.26
CA ILE A 222 -7.03 -22.54 0.92
C ILE A 222 -7.42 -21.53 2.00
N VAL A 223 -7.58 -20.26 1.63
CA VAL A 223 -7.99 -19.17 2.54
C VAL A 223 -9.34 -19.45 3.15
N ALA A 224 -10.36 -19.78 2.34
CA ALA A 224 -11.71 -20.07 2.82
C ALA A 224 -11.76 -21.26 3.79
N ARG A 225 -10.99 -22.33 3.52
CA ARG A 225 -10.86 -23.46 4.45
C ARG A 225 -10.18 -23.06 5.75
N ALA A 226 -9.08 -22.30 5.67
CA ALA A 226 -8.36 -21.85 6.86
C ALA A 226 -9.21 -20.94 7.76
N ARG A 227 -10.10 -20.14 7.15
CA ARG A 227 -11.05 -19.26 7.84
C ARG A 227 -12.33 -20.00 8.32
N GLY A 228 -12.51 -21.28 7.97
CA GLY A 228 -13.70 -22.07 8.31
C GLY A 228 -14.94 -21.73 7.48
N GLU A 229 -14.77 -21.09 6.33
CA GLU A 229 -15.84 -20.69 5.41
C GLU A 229 -16.26 -21.85 4.48
N LEU A 230 -15.40 -22.86 4.32
CA LEU A 230 -15.65 -24.09 3.57
C LEU A 230 -15.37 -25.31 4.46
N PRO A 231 -16.10 -26.44 4.26
CA PRO A 231 -15.78 -27.69 4.96
C PRO A 231 -14.39 -28.20 4.59
N LEU A 232 -13.76 -28.90 5.54
CA LEU A 232 -12.45 -29.55 5.38
C LEU A 232 -12.48 -30.66 4.32
#